data_6e7f183b0c3f216b7edc33b818986760
#
_entry.id   6e7f183b0c3f216b7edc33b818986760
#
_cell.length_a   1.000
_cell.length_b   1.000
_cell.length_c   1.000
_cell.angle_alpha   90.00
_cell.angle_beta   90.00
_cell.angle_gamma   90.00
#
_symmetry.space_group_name_H-M   'P 1'
#
loop_
_entity.id
_entity.type
_entity.pdbx_description
1 polymer ?
#
loop_
_entity_poly.entity_id
_entity_poly.type
_entity_poly.pdbx_seq_one_letter_code
_entity_poly.pdbx_strand_id
1 'polypeptide(L)'
;DQVGIRDPESRLGSYPHQLSGGQRQRVMIAMALANEPDLLIADEPTTALDVTVQAQILNLLKDIQTRLGMSMLFITHDLGIVRKVADRVCVMKRGKIVEQGTVERVFVAPEHPYTRALLAAEPKPNPAPLQPQAPIVVETKDLKVWFPVKRGVMRKVIGHIKAVDGVSVEIRKGETLGVVGESGSGKTTLGLAILRLISSDGPIVFLGKQIQGLKFKQMRPFRRDMQIVFQDPFGSLSPRMSISDIIEEGLWVHQPHLSAAERSD
;
A
#
# COMPACT_ATOMS: atom_id res chain seq x y z
N ASP A 1 -26.54 4.55 -9.38
CA ASP A 1 -26.36 3.32 -10.19
C ASP A 1 -25.21 3.43 -11.21
N GLN A 2 -24.98 4.58 -11.85
CA GLN A 2 -24.01 4.72 -12.95
C GLN A 2 -22.55 4.40 -12.57
N VAL A 3 -22.18 4.55 -11.32
CA VAL A 3 -20.80 4.31 -10.83
C VAL A 3 -20.63 2.96 -10.09
N GLY A 4 -21.64 2.10 -10.11
CA GLY A 4 -21.57 0.74 -9.57
C GLY A 4 -21.42 0.68 -8.04
N ILE A 5 -22.00 1.60 -7.29
CA ILE A 5 -22.13 1.50 -5.83
C ILE A 5 -23.23 0.49 -5.51
N ARG A 6 -22.92 -0.52 -4.69
CA ARG A 6 -23.91 -1.49 -4.21
C ARG A 6 -24.88 -0.83 -3.23
N ASP A 7 -26.19 -1.10 -3.39
CA ASP A 7 -27.27 -0.55 -2.57
C ASP A 7 -27.19 0.99 -2.44
N PRO A 8 -27.20 1.74 -3.56
CA PRO A 8 -26.93 3.17 -3.57
C PRO A 8 -27.91 3.95 -2.67
N GLU A 9 -29.18 3.59 -2.65
CA GLU A 9 -30.21 4.24 -1.84
C GLU A 9 -29.86 4.18 -0.34
N SER A 10 -29.39 3.03 0.15
CA SER A 10 -28.98 2.87 1.55
C SER A 10 -27.72 3.68 1.90
N ARG A 11 -26.97 4.13 0.90
CA ARG A 11 -25.72 4.88 1.06
C ARG A 11 -25.86 6.39 0.91
N LEU A 12 -26.99 6.88 0.40
CA LEU A 12 -27.20 8.33 0.22
C LEU A 12 -27.08 9.14 1.52
N GLY A 13 -27.45 8.55 2.66
CA GLY A 13 -27.30 9.17 3.98
C GLY A 13 -25.94 8.92 4.65
N SER A 14 -25.02 8.22 3.99
CA SER A 14 -23.72 7.88 4.59
C SER A 14 -22.72 9.03 4.48
N TYR A 15 -21.89 9.21 5.51
CA TYR A 15 -20.80 10.17 5.50
C TYR A 15 -19.53 9.55 4.89
N PRO A 16 -18.59 10.37 4.32
CA PRO A 16 -17.38 9.87 3.67
C PRO A 16 -16.53 8.91 4.52
N HIS A 17 -16.47 9.12 5.83
CA HIS A 17 -15.72 8.26 6.75
C HIS A 17 -16.33 6.85 6.93
N GLN A 18 -17.58 6.66 6.54
CA GLN A 18 -18.29 5.37 6.58
C GLN A 18 -18.10 4.54 5.31
N LEU A 19 -17.47 5.11 4.29
CA LEU A 19 -17.24 4.50 2.99
C LEU A 19 -15.80 3.98 2.88
N SER A 20 -15.62 2.87 2.15
CA SER A 20 -14.30 2.38 1.76
C SER A 20 -13.60 3.34 0.78
N GLY A 21 -12.28 3.20 0.58
CA GLY A 21 -11.52 4.01 -0.39
C GLY A 21 -12.13 3.96 -1.80
N GLY A 22 -12.41 2.76 -2.29
CA GLY A 22 -13.03 2.56 -3.60
C GLY A 22 -14.46 3.12 -3.71
N GLN A 23 -15.25 3.05 -2.62
CA GLN A 23 -16.59 3.67 -2.59
C GLN A 23 -16.48 5.20 -2.62
N ARG A 24 -15.57 5.80 -1.86
CA ARG A 24 -15.31 7.25 -1.91
C ARG A 24 -14.89 7.70 -3.31
N GLN A 25 -14.02 6.94 -3.97
CA GLN A 25 -13.60 7.24 -5.34
C GLN A 25 -14.79 7.18 -6.33
N ARG A 26 -15.67 6.18 -6.20
CA ARG A 26 -16.91 6.09 -7.01
C ARG A 26 -17.87 7.27 -6.77
N VAL A 27 -17.96 7.75 -5.54
CA VAL A 27 -18.75 8.95 -5.20
C VAL A 27 -18.13 10.20 -5.84
N MET A 28 -16.80 10.37 -5.81
CA MET A 28 -16.12 11.48 -6.49
C MET A 28 -16.35 11.44 -8.01
N ILE A 29 -16.28 10.27 -8.63
CA ILE A 29 -16.58 10.08 -10.05
C ILE A 29 -18.06 10.45 -10.31
N ALA A 30 -19.00 9.97 -9.49
CA ALA A 30 -20.42 10.31 -9.62
C ALA A 30 -20.67 11.83 -9.54
N MET A 31 -19.98 12.50 -8.62
CA MET A 31 -20.04 13.96 -8.47
C MET A 31 -19.54 14.67 -9.73
N ALA A 32 -18.43 14.24 -10.32
CA ALA A 32 -17.88 14.82 -11.54
C ALA A 32 -18.79 14.60 -12.76
N LEU A 33 -19.56 13.50 -12.77
CA LEU A 33 -20.44 13.12 -13.90
C LEU A 33 -21.86 13.67 -13.75
N ALA A 34 -22.22 14.29 -12.64
CA ALA A 34 -23.59 14.72 -12.36
C ALA A 34 -24.17 15.71 -13.40
N ASN A 35 -23.31 16.44 -14.10
CA ASN A 35 -23.68 17.39 -15.15
C ASN A 35 -23.37 16.89 -16.57
N GLU A 36 -23.11 15.59 -16.76
CA GLU A 36 -22.80 14.98 -18.07
C GLU A 36 -21.74 15.76 -18.87
N PRO A 37 -20.51 15.90 -18.34
CA PRO A 37 -19.50 16.75 -18.95
C PRO A 37 -18.98 16.18 -20.27
N ASP A 38 -18.60 17.05 -21.21
CA ASP A 38 -17.90 16.68 -22.45
C ASP A 38 -16.43 16.27 -22.20
N LEU A 39 -15.83 16.74 -21.09
CA LEU A 39 -14.46 16.46 -20.70
C LEU A 39 -14.38 16.10 -19.22
N LEU A 40 -13.80 14.93 -18.91
CA LEU A 40 -13.42 14.53 -17.58
C LEU A 40 -11.89 14.65 -17.40
N ILE A 41 -11.45 15.37 -16.37
CA ILE A 41 -10.04 15.36 -15.93
C ILE A 41 -9.94 14.41 -14.73
N ALA A 42 -9.21 13.33 -14.90
CA ALA A 42 -8.95 12.32 -13.87
C ALA A 42 -7.49 12.43 -13.43
N ASP A 43 -7.28 13.08 -12.29
CA ASP A 43 -5.96 13.29 -11.71
C ASP A 43 -5.67 12.20 -10.67
N GLU A 44 -4.78 11.28 -11.02
CA GLU A 44 -4.41 10.11 -10.24
C GLU A 44 -5.60 9.34 -9.62
N PRO A 45 -6.62 8.99 -10.41
CA PRO A 45 -7.90 8.51 -9.89
C PRO A 45 -7.83 7.15 -9.18
N THR A 46 -6.69 6.48 -9.25
CA THR A 46 -6.47 5.15 -8.65
C THR A 46 -5.40 5.15 -7.56
N THR A 47 -4.84 6.30 -7.19
CA THR A 47 -3.84 6.42 -6.13
C THR A 47 -4.41 5.95 -4.79
N ALA A 48 -3.62 5.18 -4.04
CA ALA A 48 -3.98 4.57 -2.75
C ALA A 48 -5.12 3.53 -2.80
N LEU A 49 -5.47 3.02 -3.98
CA LEU A 49 -6.38 1.89 -4.14
C LEU A 49 -5.60 0.58 -4.31
N ASP A 50 -6.20 -0.53 -3.86
CA ASP A 50 -5.66 -1.84 -4.17
C ASP A 50 -5.86 -2.20 -5.65
N VAL A 51 -5.07 -3.17 -6.14
CA VAL A 51 -5.02 -3.55 -7.56
C VAL A 51 -6.39 -3.96 -8.11
N THR A 52 -7.22 -4.63 -7.31
CA THR A 52 -8.56 -5.08 -7.73
C THR A 52 -9.49 -3.90 -7.89
N VAL A 53 -9.54 -3.01 -6.91
CA VAL A 53 -10.37 -1.79 -6.94
C VAL A 53 -9.86 -0.84 -8.03
N GLN A 54 -8.55 -0.70 -8.20
CA GLN A 54 -7.93 0.06 -9.29
C GLN A 54 -8.43 -0.41 -10.65
N ALA A 55 -8.36 -1.72 -10.92
CA ALA A 55 -8.88 -2.28 -12.19
C ALA A 55 -10.37 -2.00 -12.39
N GLN A 56 -11.17 -2.11 -11.33
CA GLN A 56 -12.61 -1.80 -11.38
C GLN A 56 -12.89 -0.32 -11.70
N ILE A 57 -12.12 0.62 -11.11
CA ILE A 57 -12.26 2.05 -11.38
C ILE A 57 -11.86 2.39 -12.83
N LEU A 58 -10.76 1.80 -13.32
CA LEU A 58 -10.31 2.02 -14.71
C LEU A 58 -11.35 1.52 -15.73
N ASN A 59 -11.90 0.33 -15.52
CA ASN A 59 -12.96 -0.20 -16.36
C ASN A 59 -14.22 0.67 -16.29
N LEU A 60 -14.62 1.10 -15.09
CA LEU A 60 -15.74 2.01 -14.90
C LEU A 60 -15.57 3.31 -15.69
N LEU A 61 -14.41 3.95 -15.61
CA LEU A 61 -14.11 5.20 -16.34
C LEU A 61 -14.18 5.00 -17.85
N LYS A 62 -13.66 3.88 -18.37
CA LYS A 62 -13.71 3.53 -19.78
C LYS A 62 -15.14 3.26 -20.26
N ASP A 63 -15.93 2.54 -19.48
CA ASP A 63 -17.35 2.25 -19.81
C ASP A 63 -18.17 3.56 -19.83
N ILE A 64 -17.93 4.45 -18.86
CA ILE A 64 -18.62 5.74 -18.80
C ILE A 64 -18.20 6.63 -19.98
N GLN A 65 -16.90 6.69 -20.29
CA GLN A 65 -16.37 7.43 -21.44
C GLN A 65 -17.06 7.00 -22.72
N THR A 66 -17.16 5.69 -22.96
CA THR A 66 -17.79 5.13 -24.16
C THR A 66 -19.28 5.44 -24.19
N ARG A 67 -19.97 5.29 -23.06
CA ARG A 67 -21.44 5.49 -22.97
C ARG A 67 -21.84 6.94 -23.14
N LEU A 68 -21.08 7.88 -22.59
CA LEU A 68 -21.38 9.31 -22.65
C LEU A 68 -20.70 10.01 -23.85
N GLY A 69 -19.79 9.34 -24.57
CA GLY A 69 -19.03 9.94 -25.66
C GLY A 69 -18.08 11.07 -25.21
N MET A 70 -17.77 11.13 -23.91
CA MET A 70 -16.94 12.20 -23.36
C MET A 70 -15.46 11.99 -23.62
N SER A 71 -14.70 13.08 -23.68
CA SER A 71 -13.25 13.06 -23.71
C SER A 71 -12.69 12.91 -22.30
N MET A 72 -11.50 12.30 -22.17
CA MET A 72 -10.86 12.16 -20.87
C MET A 72 -9.40 12.58 -20.91
N LEU A 73 -9.00 13.47 -19.99
CA LEU A 73 -7.61 13.75 -19.68
C LEU A 73 -7.22 12.95 -18.44
N PHE A 74 -6.41 11.91 -18.62
CA PHE A 74 -5.98 11.02 -17.56
C PHE A 74 -4.56 11.36 -17.12
N ILE A 75 -4.37 11.78 -15.87
CA ILE A 75 -3.07 12.14 -15.30
C ILE A 75 -2.64 11.04 -14.35
N THR A 76 -1.44 10.49 -14.56
CA THR A 76 -0.88 9.43 -13.71
C THR A 76 0.63 9.34 -13.88
N HIS A 77 1.30 8.80 -12.88
CA HIS A 77 2.70 8.39 -12.92
C HIS A 77 2.87 6.91 -13.27
N ASP A 78 1.78 6.13 -13.30
CA ASP A 78 1.80 4.68 -13.60
C ASP A 78 1.70 4.45 -15.12
N LEU A 79 2.84 4.10 -15.72
CA LEU A 79 2.96 3.81 -17.14
C LEU A 79 2.15 2.58 -17.57
N GLY A 80 2.01 1.59 -16.68
CA GLY A 80 1.21 0.40 -16.91
C GLY A 80 -0.28 0.72 -17.07
N ILE A 81 -0.78 1.72 -16.34
CA ILE A 81 -2.15 2.23 -16.49
C ILE A 81 -2.30 2.95 -17.84
N VAL A 82 -1.36 3.85 -18.18
CA VAL A 82 -1.41 4.59 -19.44
C VAL A 82 -1.52 3.63 -20.64
N ARG A 83 -0.75 2.56 -20.66
CA ARG A 83 -0.82 1.52 -21.71
C ARG A 83 -2.20 0.88 -21.86
N LYS A 84 -2.97 0.81 -20.79
CA LYS A 84 -4.27 0.12 -20.78
C LYS A 84 -5.45 1.00 -21.13
N VAL A 85 -5.35 2.31 -20.83
CA VAL A 85 -6.51 3.21 -20.88
C VAL A 85 -6.39 4.34 -21.89
N ALA A 86 -5.18 4.75 -22.29
CA ALA A 86 -4.96 5.93 -23.10
C ALA A 86 -4.74 5.58 -24.57
N ASP A 87 -5.26 6.41 -25.49
CA ASP A 87 -5.00 6.34 -26.92
C ASP A 87 -3.70 7.08 -27.27
N ARG A 88 -3.48 8.22 -26.60
CA ARG A 88 -2.31 9.09 -26.78
C ARG A 88 -1.71 9.42 -25.42
N VAL A 89 -0.42 9.70 -25.41
CA VAL A 89 0.32 10.09 -24.21
C VAL A 89 1.15 11.36 -24.46
N CYS A 90 1.19 12.22 -23.44
CA CYS A 90 2.10 13.36 -23.35
C CYS A 90 3.03 13.14 -22.15
N VAL A 91 4.34 13.08 -22.39
CA VAL A 91 5.34 12.96 -21.32
C VAL A 91 5.77 14.36 -20.91
N MET A 92 5.61 14.67 -19.62
CA MET A 92 5.94 15.98 -19.07
C MET A 92 7.21 15.92 -18.20
N LYS A 93 8.05 16.96 -18.32
CA LYS A 93 9.21 17.20 -17.46
C LYS A 93 9.38 18.68 -17.20
N ARG A 94 9.49 19.07 -15.93
CA ARG A 94 9.70 20.48 -15.52
C ARG A 94 8.72 21.47 -16.19
N GLY A 95 7.43 21.11 -16.20
CA GLY A 95 6.37 21.95 -16.75
C GLY A 95 6.28 21.99 -18.28
N LYS A 96 7.08 21.19 -19.01
CA LYS A 96 7.06 21.13 -20.49
C LYS A 96 6.71 19.74 -20.97
N ILE A 97 5.96 19.65 -22.07
CA ILE A 97 5.80 18.40 -22.82
C ILE A 97 7.10 18.14 -23.55
N VAL A 98 7.77 17.04 -23.26
CA VAL A 98 9.04 16.65 -23.86
C VAL A 98 8.86 15.63 -25.00
N GLU A 99 7.78 14.86 -24.95
CA GLU A 99 7.40 13.91 -25.98
C GLU A 99 5.89 13.69 -25.97
N GLN A 100 5.28 13.49 -27.15
CA GLN A 100 3.87 13.15 -27.28
C GLN A 100 3.62 12.28 -28.52
N GLY A 101 2.62 11.43 -28.46
CA GLY A 101 2.24 10.55 -29.57
C GLY A 101 1.18 9.54 -29.19
N THR A 102 0.95 8.57 -30.08
CA THR A 102 0.16 7.38 -29.71
C THR A 102 0.89 6.59 -28.63
N VAL A 103 0.15 5.91 -27.77
CA VAL A 103 0.74 5.07 -26.71
C VAL A 103 1.73 4.07 -27.31
N GLU A 104 1.34 3.40 -28.39
CA GLU A 104 2.19 2.43 -29.06
C GLU A 104 3.55 3.02 -29.47
N ARG A 105 3.56 4.17 -30.16
CA ARG A 105 4.80 4.82 -30.61
C ARG A 105 5.70 5.20 -29.44
N VAL A 106 5.17 5.91 -28.45
CA VAL A 106 5.96 6.45 -27.34
C VAL A 106 6.54 5.33 -26.46
N PHE A 107 5.82 4.22 -26.29
CA PHE A 107 6.28 3.10 -25.47
C PHE A 107 7.22 2.13 -26.19
N VAL A 108 7.08 1.99 -27.53
CA VAL A 108 7.91 1.07 -28.31
C VAL A 108 9.17 1.75 -28.84
N ALA A 109 9.04 2.99 -29.30
CA ALA A 109 10.13 3.76 -29.91
C ALA A 109 10.23 5.18 -29.33
N PRO A 110 10.55 5.33 -28.03
CA PRO A 110 10.68 6.64 -27.39
C PRO A 110 11.86 7.41 -27.99
N GLU A 111 11.60 8.66 -28.38
CA GLU A 111 12.60 9.52 -29.02
C GLU A 111 13.36 10.37 -27.99
N HIS A 112 12.65 10.87 -26.96
CA HIS A 112 13.28 11.76 -25.98
C HIS A 112 14.08 10.97 -24.92
N PRO A 113 15.31 11.41 -24.55
CA PRO A 113 16.13 10.71 -23.56
C PRO A 113 15.45 10.51 -22.20
N TYR A 114 14.64 11.47 -21.76
CA TYR A 114 13.87 11.36 -20.51
C TYR A 114 12.82 10.27 -20.59
N THR A 115 12.07 10.16 -21.69
CA THR A 115 11.07 9.11 -21.90
C THR A 115 11.73 7.73 -21.86
N ARG A 116 12.88 7.59 -22.52
CA ARG A 116 13.68 6.35 -22.46
C ARG A 116 14.09 5.99 -21.05
N ALA A 117 14.60 6.98 -20.30
CA ALA A 117 14.99 6.77 -18.91
C ALA A 117 13.79 6.41 -18.02
N LEU A 118 12.63 7.07 -18.22
CA LEU A 118 11.40 6.80 -17.47
C LEU A 118 10.90 5.38 -17.71
N LEU A 119 10.85 4.93 -18.95
CA LEU A 119 10.44 3.57 -19.31
C LEU A 119 11.47 2.51 -18.85
N ALA A 120 12.75 2.84 -18.86
CA ALA A 120 13.80 1.94 -18.37
C ALA A 120 13.82 1.80 -16.84
N ALA A 121 13.24 2.78 -16.12
CA ALA A 121 13.13 2.76 -14.66
C ALA A 121 12.04 1.82 -14.13
N GLU A 122 11.15 1.30 -15.00
CA GLU A 122 10.21 0.25 -14.59
C GLU A 122 10.99 -0.94 -14.03
N PRO A 123 10.66 -1.42 -12.81
CA PRO A 123 11.34 -2.56 -12.21
C PRO A 123 11.21 -3.80 -13.10
N LYS A 124 12.34 -4.33 -13.55
CA LYS A 124 12.36 -5.61 -14.26
C LYS A 124 12.37 -6.74 -13.24
N PRO A 125 11.53 -7.78 -13.42
CA PRO A 125 11.55 -8.94 -12.53
C PRO A 125 12.89 -9.65 -12.66
N ASN A 126 13.73 -9.53 -11.63
CA ASN A 126 14.99 -10.25 -11.52
C ASN A 126 15.21 -10.64 -10.05
N PRO A 127 14.34 -11.49 -9.47
CA PRO A 127 14.53 -11.96 -8.10
C PRO A 127 15.79 -12.81 -8.02
N ALA A 128 16.57 -12.64 -6.95
CA ALA A 128 17.68 -13.54 -6.66
C ALA A 128 17.15 -14.97 -6.51
N PRO A 129 17.91 -15.98 -6.96
CA PRO A 129 17.52 -17.39 -6.78
C PRO A 129 17.28 -17.70 -5.31
N LEU A 130 16.18 -18.39 -5.01
CA LEU A 130 15.89 -18.88 -3.67
C LEU A 130 17.02 -19.79 -3.19
N GLN A 131 17.44 -19.61 -1.94
CA GLN A 131 18.42 -20.46 -1.27
C GLN A 131 17.70 -21.33 -0.22
N PRO A 132 17.22 -22.54 -0.60
CA PRO A 132 16.39 -23.39 0.29
C PRO A 132 17.10 -23.78 1.59
N GLN A 133 18.43 -23.76 1.60
CA GLN A 133 19.25 -24.11 2.76
C GLN A 133 19.64 -22.89 3.61
N ALA A 134 19.26 -21.67 3.21
CA ALA A 134 19.52 -20.49 4.03
C ALA A 134 18.79 -20.58 5.38
N PRO A 135 19.40 -20.09 6.47
CA PRO A 135 18.77 -20.10 7.78
C PRO A 135 17.41 -19.38 7.78
N ILE A 136 16.46 -19.96 8.50
CA ILE A 136 15.15 -19.34 8.72
C ILE A 136 15.33 -18.16 9.65
N VAL A 137 14.85 -17.00 9.22
CA VAL A 137 14.85 -15.74 10.01
C VAL A 137 13.56 -15.58 10.78
N VAL A 138 12.43 -15.82 10.11
CA VAL A 138 11.10 -15.74 10.73
C VAL A 138 10.30 -16.99 10.37
N GLU A 139 9.66 -17.55 11.40
CA GLU A 139 8.69 -18.64 11.24
C GLU A 139 7.46 -18.35 12.09
N THR A 140 6.27 -18.51 11.49
CA THR A 140 5.00 -18.51 12.22
C THR A 140 4.21 -19.76 11.89
N LYS A 141 3.43 -20.24 12.87
CA LYS A 141 2.55 -21.39 12.65
C LYS A 141 1.18 -21.10 13.23
N ASP A 142 0.15 -21.25 12.40
CA ASP A 142 -1.26 -21.04 12.78
C ASP A 142 -1.48 -19.69 13.49
N LEU A 143 -0.82 -18.63 13.00
CA LEU A 143 -0.88 -17.29 13.62
C LEU A 143 -2.27 -16.70 13.46
N LYS A 144 -2.83 -16.19 14.57
CA LYS A 144 -4.17 -15.59 14.63
C LYS A 144 -4.14 -14.20 15.24
N VAL A 145 -4.86 -13.28 14.62
CA VAL A 145 -5.16 -11.96 15.19
C VAL A 145 -6.65 -11.72 15.07
N TRP A 146 -7.36 -11.83 16.18
CA TRP A 146 -8.81 -11.67 16.25
C TRP A 146 -9.15 -10.45 17.12
N PHE A 147 -9.74 -9.43 16.51
CA PHE A 147 -10.19 -8.23 17.22
C PHE A 147 -11.59 -8.44 17.78
N PRO A 148 -11.82 -8.28 19.10
CA PRO A 148 -13.13 -8.47 19.69
C PRO A 148 -14.08 -7.33 19.28
N VAL A 149 -15.26 -7.68 18.76
CA VAL A 149 -16.36 -6.75 18.53
C VAL A 149 -17.17 -6.61 19.82
N LYS A 150 -17.14 -5.42 20.42
CA LYS A 150 -17.83 -5.13 21.68
C LYS A 150 -19.09 -4.30 21.40
N ARG A 151 -20.22 -4.65 22.04
CA ARG A 151 -21.50 -3.94 21.91
C ARG A 151 -22.13 -3.66 23.28
N GLY A 152 -22.90 -2.57 23.33
CA GLY A 152 -23.65 -2.13 24.53
C GLY A 152 -22.78 -1.38 25.56
N VAL A 153 -23.45 -0.82 26.57
CA VAL A 153 -22.81 -0.02 27.64
C VAL A 153 -21.77 -0.84 28.43
N MET A 154 -22.05 -2.12 28.65
CA MET A 154 -21.14 -3.05 29.34
C MET A 154 -20.05 -3.63 28.42
N ARG A 155 -19.91 -3.17 27.15
CA ARG A 155 -18.89 -3.61 26.20
C ARG A 155 -18.75 -5.13 26.06
N LYS A 156 -19.87 -5.86 26.08
CA LYS A 156 -19.89 -7.32 25.91
C LYS A 156 -19.35 -7.71 24.54
N VAL A 157 -18.46 -8.69 24.49
CA VAL A 157 -17.95 -9.24 23.23
C VAL A 157 -19.05 -10.05 22.56
N ILE A 158 -19.44 -9.66 21.35
CA ILE A 158 -20.48 -10.30 20.54
C ILE A 158 -19.92 -11.07 19.34
N GLY A 159 -18.62 -10.96 19.07
CA GLY A 159 -17.95 -11.64 17.96
C GLY A 159 -16.50 -11.15 17.83
N HIS A 160 -15.83 -11.60 16.77
CA HIS A 160 -14.46 -11.23 16.46
C HIS A 160 -14.32 -10.91 14.98
N ILE A 161 -13.54 -9.87 14.66
CA ILE A 161 -13.02 -9.65 13.33
C ILE A 161 -11.71 -10.43 13.22
N LYS A 162 -11.68 -11.45 12.41
CA LYS A 162 -10.54 -12.32 12.18
C LYS A 162 -9.62 -11.71 11.12
N ALA A 163 -8.77 -10.79 11.52
CA ALA A 163 -7.88 -10.07 10.60
C ALA A 163 -6.73 -10.96 10.09
N VAL A 164 -6.25 -11.88 10.92
CA VAL A 164 -5.34 -12.98 10.55
C VAL A 164 -5.93 -14.25 11.17
N ASP A 165 -6.12 -15.30 10.37
CA ASP A 165 -6.79 -16.51 10.82
C ASP A 165 -6.03 -17.75 10.32
N GLY A 166 -5.11 -18.25 11.15
CA GLY A 166 -4.38 -19.48 10.88
C GLY A 166 -3.24 -19.35 9.85
N VAL A 167 -2.54 -18.21 9.81
CA VAL A 167 -1.48 -17.95 8.84
C VAL A 167 -0.15 -18.54 9.30
N SER A 168 0.47 -19.35 8.43
CA SER A 168 1.82 -19.88 8.63
C SER A 168 2.72 -19.36 7.52
N VAL A 169 3.84 -18.74 7.89
CA VAL A 169 4.85 -18.23 6.95
C VAL A 169 6.25 -18.55 7.45
N GLU A 170 7.16 -18.76 6.51
CA GLU A 170 8.58 -18.95 6.75
C GLU A 170 9.34 -17.98 5.86
N ILE A 171 10.32 -17.27 6.41
CA ILE A 171 11.17 -16.33 5.67
C ILE A 171 12.63 -16.67 5.97
N ARG A 172 13.41 -16.90 4.93
CA ARG A 172 14.82 -17.23 5.03
C ARG A 172 15.73 -16.01 4.89
N LYS A 173 16.95 -16.15 5.31
CA LYS A 173 17.97 -15.09 5.20
C LYS A 173 18.19 -14.75 3.72
N GLY A 174 18.06 -13.45 3.38
CA GLY A 174 18.22 -12.94 2.02
C GLY A 174 17.00 -13.14 1.12
N GLU A 175 15.90 -13.71 1.64
CA GLU A 175 14.64 -13.90 0.92
C GLU A 175 13.74 -12.66 1.04
N THR A 176 12.98 -12.39 -0.01
CA THR A 176 11.86 -11.45 0.01
C THR A 176 10.55 -12.20 -0.19
N LEU A 177 9.73 -12.28 0.84
CA LEU A 177 8.38 -12.84 0.77
C LEU A 177 7.36 -11.73 0.45
N GLY A 178 6.72 -11.82 -0.72
CA GLY A 178 5.63 -10.92 -1.10
C GLY A 178 4.29 -11.37 -0.51
N VAL A 179 3.62 -10.49 0.23
CA VAL A 179 2.25 -10.72 0.73
C VAL A 179 1.28 -9.80 -0.01
N VAL A 180 0.40 -10.38 -0.81
CA VAL A 180 -0.55 -9.66 -1.66
C VAL A 180 -2.00 -9.94 -1.26
N GLY A 181 -2.91 -9.06 -1.63
CA GLY A 181 -4.35 -9.19 -1.35
C GLY A 181 -5.03 -7.83 -1.31
N GLU A 182 -6.36 -7.82 -1.25
CA GLU A 182 -7.19 -6.62 -1.21
C GLU A 182 -6.97 -5.78 0.06
N SER A 183 -7.43 -4.52 0.02
CA SER A 183 -7.43 -3.65 1.21
C SER A 183 -8.28 -4.30 2.32
N GLY A 184 -7.74 -4.29 3.55
CA GLY A 184 -8.41 -4.94 4.68
C GLY A 184 -8.22 -6.46 4.78
N SER A 185 -7.46 -7.12 3.89
CA SER A 185 -7.21 -8.57 3.94
C SER A 185 -6.24 -9.02 5.06
N GLY A 186 -5.79 -8.11 5.92
CA GLY A 186 -4.96 -8.45 7.08
C GLY A 186 -3.45 -8.39 6.88
N LYS A 187 -2.94 -7.97 5.69
CA LYS A 187 -1.49 -7.91 5.38
C LYS A 187 -0.68 -7.11 6.41
N THR A 188 -1.11 -5.88 6.67
CA THR A 188 -0.48 -5.01 7.68
C THR A 188 -0.59 -5.61 9.07
N THR A 189 -1.75 -6.20 9.40
CA THR A 189 -1.98 -6.88 10.68
C THR A 189 -1.02 -8.05 10.88
N LEU A 190 -0.76 -8.84 9.82
CA LEU A 190 0.24 -9.92 9.83
C LEU A 190 1.64 -9.38 10.16
N GLY A 191 2.09 -8.33 9.47
CA GLY A 191 3.39 -7.69 9.72
C GLY A 191 3.51 -7.16 11.14
N LEU A 192 2.49 -6.45 11.64
CA LEU A 192 2.45 -5.94 13.01
C LEU A 192 2.45 -7.05 14.06
N ALA A 193 1.79 -8.19 13.79
CA ALA A 193 1.79 -9.35 14.67
C ALA A 193 3.17 -10.02 14.76
N ILE A 194 3.83 -10.22 13.61
CA ILE A 194 5.21 -10.76 13.54
C ILE A 194 6.17 -9.87 14.33
N LEU A 195 6.03 -8.55 14.21
CA LEU A 195 6.83 -7.58 14.99
C LEU A 195 6.43 -7.46 16.45
N ARG A 196 5.41 -8.19 16.91
CA ARG A 196 4.90 -8.10 18.29
C ARG A 196 4.48 -6.67 18.67
N LEU A 197 3.96 -5.90 17.72
CA LEU A 197 3.37 -4.58 17.95
C LEU A 197 1.88 -4.67 18.32
N ILE A 198 1.23 -5.76 17.95
CA ILE A 198 -0.13 -6.12 18.37
C ILE A 198 -0.16 -7.54 18.94
N SER A 199 -1.19 -7.82 19.73
CA SER A 199 -1.39 -9.16 20.30
C SER A 199 -1.81 -10.17 19.25
N SER A 200 -1.28 -11.38 19.32
CA SER A 200 -1.61 -12.49 18.43
C SER A 200 -1.53 -13.81 19.21
N ASP A 201 -2.21 -14.84 18.69
CA ASP A 201 -2.10 -16.22 19.13
C ASP A 201 -1.34 -17.03 18.09
N GLY A 202 -0.64 -18.08 18.53
CA GLY A 202 0.22 -18.91 17.70
C GLY A 202 1.70 -18.56 17.86
N PRO A 203 2.61 -19.52 17.65
CA PRO A 203 4.04 -19.33 17.83
C PRO A 203 4.62 -18.40 16.77
N ILE A 204 5.54 -17.53 17.20
CA ILE A 204 6.40 -16.70 16.36
C ILE A 204 7.83 -16.98 16.78
N VAL A 205 8.63 -17.49 15.84
CA VAL A 205 10.05 -17.75 16.02
C VAL A 205 10.84 -16.75 15.18
N PHE A 206 11.80 -16.07 15.79
CA PHE A 206 12.70 -15.14 15.14
C PHE A 206 14.15 -15.53 15.45
N LEU A 207 14.96 -15.76 14.42
CA LEU A 207 16.35 -16.23 14.54
C LEU A 207 16.49 -17.44 15.48
N GLY A 208 15.57 -18.41 15.34
CA GLY A 208 15.55 -19.62 16.16
C GLY A 208 15.02 -19.46 17.60
N LYS A 209 14.60 -18.24 18.00
CA LYS A 209 14.07 -17.97 19.34
C LYS A 209 12.57 -17.67 19.28
N GLN A 210 11.79 -18.33 20.14
CA GLN A 210 10.38 -18.04 20.28
C GLN A 210 10.20 -16.67 20.95
N ILE A 211 9.52 -15.75 20.23
CA ILE A 211 9.27 -14.38 20.72
C ILE A 211 7.80 -14.17 21.13
N GLN A 212 6.92 -15.14 20.87
CA GLN A 212 5.53 -15.07 21.33
C GLN A 212 5.46 -15.08 22.86
N GLY A 213 4.64 -14.19 23.43
CA GLY A 213 4.48 -14.06 24.90
C GLY A 213 5.57 -13.24 25.61
N LEU A 214 6.65 -12.85 24.92
CA LEU A 214 7.67 -12.00 25.52
C LEU A 214 7.11 -10.63 25.93
N LYS A 215 7.52 -10.14 27.11
CA LYS A 215 7.18 -8.80 27.60
C LYS A 215 8.00 -7.72 26.88
N PHE A 216 7.55 -6.47 26.97
CA PHE A 216 8.18 -5.33 26.29
C PHE A 216 9.71 -5.25 26.48
N LYS A 217 10.21 -5.38 27.71
CA LYS A 217 11.65 -5.35 28.01
C LYS A 217 12.41 -6.50 27.35
N GLN A 218 11.79 -7.68 27.27
CA GLN A 218 12.38 -8.86 26.64
C GLN A 218 12.39 -8.77 25.10
N MET A 219 11.45 -8.01 24.51
CA MET A 219 11.39 -7.74 23.08
C MET A 219 12.43 -6.70 22.61
N ARG A 220 12.92 -5.84 23.51
CA ARG A 220 13.81 -4.73 23.15
C ARG A 220 15.07 -5.16 22.35
N PRO A 221 15.79 -6.24 22.71
CA PRO A 221 16.92 -6.70 21.91
C PRO A 221 16.56 -7.09 20.49
N PHE A 222 15.41 -7.73 20.29
CA PHE A 222 14.94 -8.19 18.97
C PHE A 222 14.51 -7.03 18.08
N ARG A 223 14.04 -5.90 18.65
CA ARG A 223 13.62 -4.72 17.88
C ARG A 223 14.74 -4.04 17.12
N ARG A 224 15.98 -4.26 17.53
CA ARG A 224 17.16 -3.83 16.78
C ARG A 224 17.24 -4.53 15.41
N ASP A 225 16.89 -5.81 15.39
CA ASP A 225 17.05 -6.68 14.22
C ASP A 225 15.75 -6.83 13.41
N MET A 226 14.64 -6.22 13.89
CA MET A 226 13.31 -6.24 13.27
C MET A 226 12.82 -4.81 13.10
N GLN A 227 12.72 -4.34 11.86
CA GLN A 227 12.30 -2.98 11.54
C GLN A 227 11.10 -2.98 10.60
N ILE A 228 10.37 -1.86 10.53
CA ILE A 228 9.22 -1.67 9.68
C ILE A 228 9.28 -0.33 8.95
N VAL A 229 8.91 -0.35 7.68
CA VAL A 229 8.60 0.86 6.91
C VAL A 229 7.09 0.90 6.72
N PHE A 230 6.46 1.92 7.28
CA PHE A 230 5.01 2.09 7.17
C PHE A 230 4.61 2.68 5.82
N GLN A 231 3.36 2.43 5.42
CA GLN A 231 2.78 2.93 4.17
C GLN A 231 2.65 4.46 4.14
N ASP A 232 2.35 5.08 5.29
CA ASP A 232 2.18 6.53 5.42
C ASP A 232 3.45 7.18 6.01
N PRO A 233 4.27 7.86 5.19
CA PRO A 233 5.47 8.54 5.68
C PRO A 233 5.13 9.73 6.59
N PHE A 234 4.03 10.45 6.34
CA PHE A 234 3.65 11.62 7.14
C PHE A 234 3.23 11.24 8.55
N GLY A 235 2.45 10.16 8.70
CA GLY A 235 2.07 9.63 10.01
C GLY A 235 3.21 8.92 10.74
N SER A 236 4.29 8.55 10.02
CA SER A 236 5.42 7.80 10.56
C SER A 236 6.56 8.67 11.06
N LEU A 237 6.67 9.90 10.56
CA LEU A 237 7.74 10.84 10.92
C LEU A 237 7.20 11.89 11.90
N SER A 238 7.95 12.15 12.97
CA SER A 238 7.58 13.21 13.92
C SER A 238 7.79 14.59 13.29
N PRO A 239 6.74 15.44 13.18
CA PRO A 239 6.90 16.79 12.61
C PRO A 239 7.66 17.76 13.55
N ARG A 240 8.01 17.30 14.75
CA ARG A 240 8.73 18.10 15.77
C ARG A 240 10.21 17.76 15.88
N MET A 241 10.67 16.79 15.10
CA MET A 241 12.07 16.34 15.12
C MET A 241 12.73 16.69 13.80
N SER A 242 14.03 16.98 13.84
CA SER A 242 14.84 17.09 12.62
C SER A 242 15.01 15.70 11.96
N ILE A 243 15.36 15.70 10.68
CA ILE A 243 15.66 14.43 9.97
C ILE A 243 16.79 13.67 10.65
N SER A 244 17.83 14.37 11.11
CA SER A 244 18.93 13.77 11.86
C SER A 244 18.42 13.09 13.13
N ASP A 245 17.64 13.80 13.96
CA ASP A 245 17.08 13.24 15.20
C ASP A 245 16.24 11.98 14.95
N ILE A 246 15.41 11.99 13.89
CA ILE A 246 14.57 10.84 13.51
C ILE A 246 15.45 9.63 13.15
N ILE A 247 16.50 9.83 12.36
CA ILE A 247 17.41 8.75 11.94
C ILE A 247 18.21 8.25 13.15
N GLU A 248 18.69 9.14 13.98
CA GLU A 248 19.50 8.81 15.15
C GLU A 248 18.69 8.15 16.29
N GLU A 249 17.36 8.33 16.34
CA GLU A 249 16.52 7.81 17.44
C GLU A 249 16.74 6.31 17.67
N GLY A 250 16.81 5.52 16.59
CA GLY A 250 17.08 4.09 16.67
C GLY A 250 18.44 3.76 17.28
N LEU A 251 19.46 4.57 16.95
CA LEU A 251 20.81 4.42 17.50
C LEU A 251 20.84 4.81 18.99
N TRP A 252 20.16 5.85 19.39
CA TRP A 252 20.02 6.25 20.79
C TRP A 252 19.47 5.12 21.67
N VAL A 253 18.44 4.46 21.16
CA VAL A 253 17.75 3.39 21.89
C VAL A 253 18.59 2.11 21.98
N HIS A 254 19.26 1.73 20.89
CA HIS A 254 19.91 0.43 20.75
C HIS A 254 21.42 0.45 20.90
N GLN A 255 22.05 1.62 20.75
CA GLN A 255 23.50 1.83 20.82
C GLN A 255 23.85 3.06 21.69
N PRO A 256 23.46 3.08 22.96
CA PRO A 256 23.62 4.26 23.84
C PRO A 256 25.08 4.61 24.13
N HIS A 257 26.02 3.75 23.75
CA HIS A 257 27.47 3.98 23.92
C HIS A 257 28.07 4.87 22.82
N LEU A 258 27.35 5.07 21.71
CA LEU A 258 27.83 5.95 20.64
C LEU A 258 27.74 7.43 21.05
N SER A 259 28.80 8.19 20.81
CA SER A 259 28.80 9.65 20.91
C SER A 259 27.93 10.30 19.84
N ALA A 260 27.62 11.59 19.98
CA ALA A 260 26.84 12.33 19.00
C ALA A 260 27.50 12.34 17.61
N ALA A 261 28.84 12.48 17.55
CA ALA A 261 29.58 12.43 16.28
C ALA A 261 29.46 11.07 15.59
N GLU A 262 29.63 9.98 16.34
CA GLU A 262 29.54 8.61 15.81
C GLU A 262 28.11 8.21 15.36
N ARG A 263 27.09 8.91 15.84
CA ARG A 263 25.72 8.68 15.37
C ARG A 263 25.38 9.48 14.12
N SER A 264 26.07 10.61 13.91
CA SER A 264 25.86 11.52 12.78
C SER A 264 26.59 11.07 11.52
N ASP A 265 27.62 10.23 11.63
CA ASP A 265 28.35 9.59 10.54
C ASP A 265 27.58 8.35 10.01
#